data_6d1a0c56e6b455279ddd629df531e123
#
_entry.id   6d1a0c56e6b455279ddd629df531e123
#
_cell.length_a   1.000
_cell.length_b   1.000
_cell.length_c   1.000
_cell.angle_alpha   90.00
_cell.angle_beta   90.00
_cell.angle_gamma   90.00
#
_symmetry.space_group_name_H-M   'P 1'
#
loop_
_entity.id
_entity.type
_entity.pdbx_description
1 polymer ?
#
loop_
_entity_poly.entity_id
_entity_poly.type
_entity_poly.pdbx_seq_one_letter_code
_entity_poly.pdbx_strand_id
1 'polypeptide(L)'
;RWADAGFPELTPEVKAKYLFDSRGTDKFERIAWDDALAYIAKAMKAIATRYSGETGAKLLEAQGYPKEMIDDMGGAGTRTIKMRGGMGLLGVLGKYGMYRLCNSLALLDVHIRGVKQEDAKAGRIWSNYTWHGDQAPGHPWVHGLQNSECDFNDLRNAKLIVMNGKNLVENKMADAHWFVECMERGAKIVVIAPE
;
A
#
# COMPACT_ATOMS: atom_id res chain seq x y z
N ARG A 1 -3.35 -16.16 15.86
CA ARG A 1 -4.33 -16.00 16.97
C ARG A 1 -5.61 -15.32 16.51
N TRP A 2 -5.55 -14.07 16.02
CA TRP A 2 -6.73 -13.36 15.52
C TRP A 2 -7.36 -14.04 14.29
N ALA A 3 -6.53 -14.50 13.36
CA ALA A 3 -6.95 -15.25 12.18
C ALA A 3 -7.60 -16.60 12.56
N ASP A 4 -7.04 -17.31 13.53
CA ASP A 4 -7.55 -18.60 14.04
C ASP A 4 -8.91 -18.44 14.75
N ALA A 5 -9.16 -17.26 15.30
CA ALA A 5 -10.45 -16.88 15.87
C ALA A 5 -11.51 -16.47 14.83
N GLY A 6 -11.22 -16.60 13.53
CA GLY A 6 -12.15 -16.27 12.45
C GLY A 6 -12.24 -14.79 12.10
N PHE A 7 -11.17 -14.02 12.33
CA PHE A 7 -11.08 -12.60 12.03
C PHE A 7 -12.20 -11.77 12.68
N PRO A 8 -12.38 -11.80 14.02
CA PRO A 8 -13.38 -10.96 14.66
C PRO A 8 -13.15 -9.48 14.36
N GLU A 9 -14.20 -8.68 14.48
CA GLU A 9 -14.12 -7.23 14.24
C GLU A 9 -13.06 -6.59 15.13
N LEU A 10 -12.28 -5.66 14.57
CA LEU A 10 -11.16 -5.01 15.25
C LEU A 10 -11.65 -3.85 16.13
N THR A 11 -12.36 -4.17 17.19
CA THR A 11 -12.62 -3.20 18.27
C THR A 11 -11.35 -2.97 19.11
N PRO A 12 -11.28 -1.90 19.93
CA PRO A 12 -10.15 -1.68 20.84
C PRO A 12 -9.87 -2.89 21.75
N GLU A 13 -10.92 -3.55 22.26
CA GLU A 13 -10.83 -4.72 23.14
C GLU A 13 -10.26 -5.92 22.37
N VAL A 14 -10.70 -6.14 21.13
CA VAL A 14 -10.20 -7.21 20.27
C VAL A 14 -8.74 -6.97 19.91
N LYS A 15 -8.36 -5.74 19.60
CA LYS A 15 -6.96 -5.38 19.33
C LYS A 15 -6.07 -5.65 20.55
N ALA A 16 -6.49 -5.26 21.74
CA ALA A 16 -5.78 -5.54 22.97
C ALA A 16 -5.69 -7.05 23.26
N LYS A 17 -6.80 -7.78 23.12
CA LYS A 17 -6.85 -9.23 23.32
C LYS A 17 -5.87 -9.99 22.43
N TYR A 18 -5.70 -9.58 21.19
CA TYR A 18 -4.83 -10.24 20.21
C TYR A 18 -3.47 -9.54 20.05
N LEU A 19 -3.14 -8.60 20.93
CA LEU A 19 -1.83 -7.94 21.02
C LEU A 19 -1.42 -7.24 19.72
N PHE A 20 -2.32 -6.47 19.11
CA PHE A 20 -2.04 -5.77 17.84
C PHE A 20 -0.97 -4.69 17.96
N ASP A 21 -0.69 -4.22 19.16
CA ASP A 21 0.35 -3.26 19.53
C ASP A 21 1.73 -3.89 19.77
N SER A 22 1.80 -5.23 19.81
CA SER A 22 3.08 -5.95 20.00
C SER A 22 3.98 -6.00 18.76
N ARG A 23 3.55 -5.43 17.64
CA ARG A 23 4.35 -5.37 16.42
C ARG A 23 5.66 -4.65 16.67
N GLY A 24 6.78 -5.33 16.37
CA GLY A 24 8.12 -4.82 16.59
C GLY A 24 8.72 -5.18 17.94
N THR A 25 7.93 -5.66 18.90
CA THR A 25 8.38 -6.15 20.22
C THR A 25 8.23 -7.65 20.37
N ASP A 26 7.33 -8.26 19.62
CA ASP A 26 7.12 -9.71 19.57
C ASP A 26 7.99 -10.38 18.49
N LYS A 27 8.14 -11.69 18.57
CA LYS A 27 8.95 -12.48 17.62
C LYS A 27 8.18 -12.71 16.32
N PHE A 28 8.91 -12.65 15.21
CA PHE A 28 8.39 -13.11 13.92
C PHE A 28 8.52 -14.65 13.85
N GLU A 29 7.44 -15.30 13.40
CA GLU A 29 7.43 -16.71 13.10
C GLU A 29 7.52 -16.94 11.58
N ARG A 30 8.35 -17.89 11.17
CA ARG A 30 8.40 -18.31 9.77
C ARG A 30 7.15 -19.15 9.46
N ILE A 31 6.47 -18.81 8.37
CA ILE A 31 5.28 -19.51 7.91
C ILE A 31 5.49 -20.02 6.48
N ALA A 32 4.89 -21.18 6.13
CA ALA A 32 4.88 -21.65 4.75
C ALA A 32 4.02 -20.75 3.86
N TRP A 33 4.35 -20.67 2.58
CA TRP A 33 3.59 -19.82 1.63
C TRP A 33 2.13 -20.23 1.52
N ASP A 34 1.83 -21.52 1.49
CA ASP A 34 0.44 -22.01 1.39
C ASP A 34 -0.40 -21.58 2.61
N ASP A 35 0.18 -21.64 3.80
CA ASP A 35 -0.50 -21.18 5.02
C ASP A 35 -0.68 -19.65 5.01
N ALA A 36 0.34 -18.91 4.60
CA ALA A 36 0.25 -17.45 4.49
C ALA A 36 -0.84 -17.02 3.50
N LEU A 37 -0.87 -17.63 2.33
CA LEU A 37 -1.90 -17.37 1.31
C LEU A 37 -3.29 -17.77 1.79
N ALA A 38 -3.41 -18.89 2.51
CA ALA A 38 -4.67 -19.31 3.10
C ALA A 38 -5.19 -18.32 4.16
N TYR A 39 -4.32 -17.77 5.00
CA TYR A 39 -4.69 -16.72 5.95
C TYR A 39 -5.16 -15.45 5.26
N ILE A 40 -4.45 -15.00 4.21
CA ILE A 40 -4.82 -13.81 3.43
C ILE A 40 -6.20 -14.02 2.78
N ALA A 41 -6.42 -15.16 2.13
CA ALA A 41 -7.69 -15.48 1.47
C ALA A 41 -8.86 -15.52 2.47
N LYS A 42 -8.66 -16.16 3.63
CA LYS A 42 -9.66 -16.18 4.72
C LYS A 42 -9.98 -14.79 5.23
N ALA A 43 -8.96 -13.94 5.42
CA ALA A 43 -9.15 -12.55 5.85
C ALA A 43 -9.95 -11.74 4.83
N MET A 44 -9.59 -11.82 3.55
CA MET A 44 -10.32 -11.15 2.47
C MET A 44 -11.78 -11.59 2.41
N LYS A 45 -12.04 -12.90 2.50
CA LYS A 45 -13.41 -13.46 2.54
C LYS A 45 -14.18 -12.95 3.75
N ALA A 46 -13.59 -12.99 4.94
CA ALA A 46 -14.25 -12.54 6.18
C ALA A 46 -14.60 -11.03 6.12
N ILE A 47 -13.70 -10.18 5.62
CA ILE A 47 -13.94 -8.75 5.44
C ILE A 47 -15.05 -8.53 4.40
N ALA A 48 -14.93 -9.13 3.23
CA ALA A 48 -15.93 -8.99 2.18
C ALA A 48 -17.32 -9.44 2.66
N THR A 49 -17.42 -10.57 3.36
CA THR A 49 -18.69 -11.06 3.90
C THR A 49 -19.28 -10.10 4.93
N ARG A 50 -18.47 -9.63 5.88
CA ARG A 50 -18.93 -8.73 6.95
C ARG A 50 -19.53 -7.44 6.43
N TYR A 51 -18.94 -6.85 5.39
CA TYR A 51 -19.36 -5.57 4.83
C TYR A 51 -20.28 -5.71 3.60
N SER A 52 -20.84 -6.89 3.37
CA SER A 52 -21.82 -7.13 2.30
C SER A 52 -23.26 -6.91 2.78
N GLY A 53 -24.12 -6.48 1.84
CA GLY A 53 -25.56 -6.29 2.05
C GLY A 53 -25.89 -5.16 3.00
N GLU A 54 -27.13 -5.13 3.47
CA GLU A 54 -27.63 -4.08 4.37
C GLU A 54 -26.91 -4.07 5.73
N THR A 55 -26.59 -5.24 6.25
CA THR A 55 -25.85 -5.35 7.51
C THR A 55 -24.46 -4.71 7.38
N GLY A 56 -23.78 -4.97 6.26
CA GLY A 56 -22.48 -4.35 5.98
C GLY A 56 -22.57 -2.83 5.82
N ALA A 57 -23.61 -2.35 5.16
CA ALA A 57 -23.85 -0.91 5.01
C ALA A 57 -24.05 -0.22 6.37
N LYS A 58 -24.85 -0.79 7.27
CA LYS A 58 -25.06 -0.27 8.64
C LYS A 58 -23.77 -0.26 9.47
N LEU A 59 -22.91 -1.28 9.32
CA LEU A 59 -21.62 -1.31 10.00
C LEU A 59 -20.69 -0.19 9.50
N LEU A 60 -20.67 0.06 8.20
CA LEU A 60 -19.87 1.14 7.62
C LEU A 60 -20.37 2.52 8.05
N GLU A 61 -21.68 2.71 8.07
CA GLU A 61 -22.31 3.94 8.57
C GLU A 61 -21.95 4.19 10.04
N ALA A 62 -22.04 3.16 10.89
CA ALA A 62 -21.65 3.24 12.28
C ALA A 62 -20.15 3.55 12.49
N GLN A 63 -19.30 3.22 11.52
CA GLN A 63 -17.88 3.56 11.48
C GLN A 63 -17.61 4.96 10.89
N GLY A 64 -18.65 5.72 10.52
CA GLY A 64 -18.51 7.08 10.01
C GLY A 64 -18.18 7.18 8.52
N TYR A 65 -18.43 6.14 7.72
CA TYR A 65 -18.24 6.22 6.28
C TYR A 65 -19.31 7.10 5.64
N PRO A 66 -18.95 7.98 4.70
CA PRO A 66 -19.92 8.80 3.97
C PRO A 66 -20.94 7.96 3.21
N LYS A 67 -22.18 8.43 3.21
CA LYS A 67 -23.27 7.72 2.53
C LYS A 67 -23.01 7.45 1.05
N GLU A 68 -22.43 8.43 0.35
CA GLU A 68 -22.08 8.28 -1.08
C GLU A 68 -21.08 7.13 -1.32
N MET A 69 -20.15 6.92 -0.38
CA MET A 69 -19.20 5.80 -0.49
C MET A 69 -19.88 4.45 -0.26
N ILE A 70 -20.87 4.41 0.64
CA ILE A 70 -21.64 3.19 0.94
C ILE A 70 -22.53 2.87 -0.25
N ASP A 71 -23.21 3.86 -0.82
CA ASP A 71 -24.08 3.71 -2.00
C ASP A 71 -23.28 3.23 -3.23
N ASP A 72 -22.06 3.79 -3.46
CA ASP A 72 -21.15 3.34 -4.55
C ASP A 72 -20.72 1.89 -4.42
N MET A 73 -20.70 1.35 -3.21
CA MET A 73 -20.39 -0.07 -3.01
C MET A 73 -21.50 -0.99 -3.55
N GLY A 74 -22.73 -0.52 -3.61
CA GLY A 74 -23.88 -1.30 -4.07
C GLY A 74 -24.08 -2.60 -3.29
N GLY A 75 -23.81 -2.58 -1.99
CA GLY A 75 -23.89 -3.73 -1.09
C GLY A 75 -22.78 -4.75 -1.22
N ALA A 76 -21.72 -4.48 -1.99
CA ALA A 76 -20.61 -5.39 -2.21
C ALA A 76 -19.47 -5.15 -1.23
N GLY A 77 -19.31 -5.98 -0.22
CA GLY A 77 -18.23 -5.88 0.76
C GLY A 77 -16.83 -6.03 0.15
N THR A 78 -16.69 -6.63 -1.02
CA THR A 78 -15.44 -6.67 -1.79
C THR A 78 -14.92 -5.27 -2.14
N ARG A 79 -15.79 -4.26 -2.23
CA ARG A 79 -15.43 -2.86 -2.48
C ARG A 79 -14.68 -2.21 -1.31
N THR A 80 -14.70 -2.80 -0.12
CA THR A 80 -13.86 -2.34 1.01
C THR A 80 -12.40 -2.74 0.84
N ILE A 81 -12.10 -3.71 -0.03
CA ILE A 81 -10.74 -4.18 -0.31
C ILE A 81 -10.13 -3.30 -1.38
N LYS A 82 -9.08 -2.56 -1.01
CA LYS A 82 -8.32 -1.69 -1.91
C LYS A 82 -6.92 -2.23 -2.12
N MET A 83 -6.55 -2.43 -3.38
CA MET A 83 -5.21 -2.80 -3.77
C MET A 83 -4.40 -1.53 -4.07
N ARG A 84 -3.19 -1.50 -3.56
CA ARG A 84 -2.23 -0.43 -3.82
C ARG A 84 -0.92 -1.04 -4.28
N GLY A 85 -0.31 -0.43 -5.27
CA GLY A 85 1.03 -0.80 -5.72
C GLY A 85 1.98 0.38 -5.59
N GLY A 86 3.26 0.10 -5.65
CA GLY A 86 4.31 1.10 -5.76
C GLY A 86 5.12 0.90 -7.05
N MET A 87 6.16 1.68 -7.24
CA MET A 87 7.04 1.59 -8.42
C MET A 87 7.62 0.19 -8.65
N GLY A 88 7.98 -0.52 -7.59
CA GLY A 88 8.47 -1.90 -7.69
C GLY A 88 7.47 -2.90 -8.27
N LEU A 89 6.19 -2.55 -8.34
CA LEU A 89 5.14 -3.36 -8.95
C LEU A 89 4.77 -2.92 -10.37
N LEU A 90 5.53 -2.05 -11.00
CA LEU A 90 5.30 -1.61 -12.39
C LEU A 90 5.63 -2.68 -13.43
N GLY A 91 6.36 -3.72 -13.07
CA GLY A 91 6.60 -4.88 -13.92
C GLY A 91 5.29 -5.59 -14.30
N VAL A 92 5.32 -6.31 -15.43
CA VAL A 92 4.16 -7.04 -15.97
C VAL A 92 3.51 -7.92 -14.91
N LEU A 93 4.31 -8.73 -14.21
CA LEU A 93 3.78 -9.66 -13.19
C LEU A 93 3.14 -8.94 -12.00
N GLY A 94 3.78 -7.90 -11.48
CA GLY A 94 3.24 -7.14 -10.34
C GLY A 94 1.95 -6.40 -10.70
N LYS A 95 1.97 -5.66 -11.80
CA LYS A 95 0.83 -4.86 -12.23
C LYS A 95 -0.37 -5.72 -12.63
N TYR A 96 -0.16 -6.68 -13.52
CA TYR A 96 -1.25 -7.56 -13.97
C TYR A 96 -1.71 -8.53 -12.87
N GLY A 97 -0.80 -9.00 -12.03
CA GLY A 97 -1.16 -9.81 -10.86
C GLY A 97 -2.09 -9.07 -9.91
N MET A 98 -1.81 -7.80 -9.63
CA MET A 98 -2.67 -6.96 -8.80
C MET A 98 -4.05 -6.73 -9.43
N TYR A 99 -4.12 -6.41 -10.74
CA TYR A 99 -5.39 -6.28 -11.46
C TYR A 99 -6.17 -7.58 -11.47
N ARG A 100 -5.49 -8.69 -11.75
CA ARG A 100 -6.13 -10.03 -11.76
C ARG A 100 -6.72 -10.38 -10.40
N LEU A 101 -5.98 -10.19 -9.31
CA LEU A 101 -6.47 -10.42 -7.97
C LEU A 101 -7.67 -9.53 -7.65
N CYS A 102 -7.58 -8.24 -7.95
CA CYS A 102 -8.67 -7.29 -7.72
C CYS A 102 -9.94 -7.69 -8.49
N ASN A 103 -9.81 -8.05 -9.77
CA ASN A 103 -10.93 -8.49 -10.59
C ASN A 103 -11.50 -9.83 -10.12
N SER A 104 -10.66 -10.74 -9.64
CA SER A 104 -11.11 -12.04 -9.09
C SER A 104 -11.99 -11.89 -7.85
N LEU A 105 -11.92 -10.76 -7.14
CA LEU A 105 -12.83 -10.48 -6.03
C LEU A 105 -14.29 -10.32 -6.48
N ALA A 106 -14.56 -10.06 -7.77
CA ALA A 106 -15.92 -10.10 -8.28
C ALA A 106 -16.55 -11.51 -8.18
N LEU A 107 -15.74 -12.56 -8.38
CA LEU A 107 -16.20 -13.95 -8.19
C LEU A 107 -16.54 -14.24 -6.72
N LEU A 108 -15.77 -13.66 -5.81
CA LEU A 108 -16.06 -13.73 -4.38
C LEU A 108 -17.37 -12.99 -4.05
N ASP A 109 -17.64 -11.86 -4.68
CA ASP A 109 -18.86 -11.10 -4.52
C ASP A 109 -20.10 -11.88 -5.01
N VAL A 110 -20.00 -12.54 -6.18
CA VAL A 110 -21.04 -13.49 -6.65
C VAL A 110 -21.33 -14.55 -5.58
N HIS A 111 -20.29 -15.14 -5.01
CA HIS A 111 -20.43 -16.16 -4.00
C HIS A 111 -21.09 -15.65 -2.71
N ILE A 112 -20.72 -14.46 -2.26
CA ILE A 112 -21.23 -13.88 -0.99
C ILE A 112 -22.67 -13.38 -1.14
N ARG A 113 -22.95 -12.61 -2.19
CA ARG A 113 -24.26 -11.96 -2.38
C ARG A 113 -25.24 -12.77 -3.22
N GLY A 114 -24.79 -13.80 -3.93
CA GLY A 114 -25.65 -14.57 -4.86
C GLY A 114 -26.13 -13.76 -6.06
N VAL A 115 -25.41 -12.70 -6.44
CA VAL A 115 -25.75 -11.85 -7.59
C VAL A 115 -25.23 -12.48 -8.89
N LYS A 116 -25.75 -12.03 -10.03
CA LYS A 116 -25.23 -12.43 -11.34
C LYS A 116 -23.81 -11.86 -11.54
N GLN A 117 -23.03 -12.47 -12.44
CA GLN A 117 -21.66 -12.01 -12.73
C GLN A 117 -21.60 -10.59 -13.25
N GLU A 118 -22.59 -10.15 -14.02
CA GLU A 118 -22.73 -8.79 -14.54
C GLU A 118 -22.94 -7.73 -13.46
N ASP A 119 -23.55 -8.12 -12.33
CA ASP A 119 -23.85 -7.25 -11.18
C ASP A 119 -22.75 -7.31 -10.10
N ALA A 120 -21.80 -8.19 -10.26
CA ALA A 120 -20.74 -8.40 -9.29
C ALA A 120 -19.74 -7.25 -9.27
N LYS A 121 -19.26 -6.91 -8.08
CA LYS A 121 -18.30 -5.83 -7.87
C LYS A 121 -16.92 -6.39 -7.47
N ALA A 122 -15.91 -6.02 -8.23
CA ALA A 122 -14.50 -6.26 -7.91
C ALA A 122 -14.04 -5.42 -6.71
N GLY A 123 -12.83 -5.68 -6.23
CA GLY A 123 -12.14 -4.77 -5.32
C GLY A 123 -11.84 -3.42 -5.99
N ARG A 124 -11.16 -2.55 -5.26
CA ARG A 124 -10.73 -1.25 -5.78
C ARG A 124 -9.23 -1.25 -6.01
N ILE A 125 -8.80 -0.61 -7.09
CA ILE A 125 -7.39 -0.37 -7.35
C ILE A 125 -7.14 1.13 -7.23
N TRP A 126 -6.12 1.48 -6.44
CA TRP A 126 -5.65 2.85 -6.35
C TRP A 126 -4.49 3.06 -7.32
N SER A 127 -4.39 4.26 -7.88
CA SER A 127 -3.26 4.61 -8.75
C SER A 127 -1.92 4.49 -8.03
N ASN A 128 -0.94 3.87 -8.68
CA ASN A 128 0.41 3.77 -8.16
C ASN A 128 1.14 5.12 -8.14
N TYR A 129 0.76 6.03 -9.01
CA TYR A 129 1.42 7.33 -9.16
C TYR A 129 1.11 8.33 -8.05
N THR A 130 -0.04 8.20 -7.39
CA THR A 130 -0.43 9.09 -6.29
C THR A 130 0.42 8.93 -5.02
N TRP A 131 1.21 7.87 -4.92
CA TRP A 131 2.07 7.56 -3.77
C TRP A 131 3.56 7.65 -4.09
N HIS A 132 3.89 7.84 -5.35
CA HIS A 132 5.26 7.90 -5.83
C HIS A 132 5.41 9.11 -6.74
N GLY A 133 6.42 9.92 -6.56
CA GLY A 133 6.56 11.20 -7.22
C GLY A 133 5.84 12.30 -6.45
N ASP A 134 4.91 13.00 -7.06
CA ASP A 134 4.34 14.24 -6.55
C ASP A 134 3.53 14.12 -5.25
N GLN A 135 3.18 12.92 -4.83
CA GLN A 135 2.32 12.69 -3.67
C GLN A 135 2.87 11.61 -2.73
N ALA A 136 4.18 11.55 -2.54
CA ALA A 136 4.78 10.63 -1.58
C ALA A 136 4.49 11.07 -0.14
N PRO A 137 3.41 10.62 0.51
CA PRO A 137 2.98 11.18 1.79
C PRO A 137 3.94 10.86 2.93
N GLY A 138 4.80 9.84 2.78
CA GLY A 138 5.83 9.54 3.76
C GLY A 138 6.83 10.67 3.95
N HIS A 139 7.17 11.39 2.89
CA HIS A 139 8.12 12.50 2.95
C HIS A 139 7.57 13.70 3.71
N PRO A 140 6.36 14.22 3.40
CA PRO A 140 5.74 15.29 4.18
C PRO A 140 5.55 14.95 5.66
N TRP A 141 5.25 13.71 5.99
CA TRP A 141 5.10 13.26 7.38
C TRP A 141 6.40 13.32 8.18
N VAL A 142 7.53 13.06 7.53
CA VAL A 142 8.86 13.05 8.19
C VAL A 142 9.53 14.41 8.12
N HIS A 143 9.47 15.07 6.97
CA HIS A 143 10.21 16.30 6.68
C HIS A 143 9.35 17.57 6.68
N GLY A 144 8.04 17.45 6.66
CA GLY A 144 7.12 18.57 6.46
C GLY A 144 7.07 19.09 5.02
N LEU A 145 7.90 18.58 4.13
CA LEU A 145 8.03 18.98 2.73
C LEU A 145 8.00 17.75 1.81
N GLN A 146 7.54 17.96 0.58
CA GLN A 146 7.63 16.96 -0.46
C GLN A 146 9.08 16.85 -0.95
N ASN A 147 9.60 15.65 -1.01
CA ASN A 147 11.03 15.43 -1.24
C ASN A 147 11.51 15.74 -2.67
N SER A 148 10.60 15.77 -3.63
CA SER A 148 10.91 16.09 -5.03
C SER A 148 11.00 17.59 -5.33
N GLU A 149 10.84 18.43 -4.33
CA GLU A 149 10.77 19.89 -4.48
C GLU A 149 12.09 20.59 -4.13
N CYS A 150 13.13 19.83 -3.81
CA CYS A 150 14.48 20.37 -3.70
C CYS A 150 15.08 20.52 -5.09
N ASP A 151 15.52 21.72 -5.44
CA ASP A 151 16.24 21.97 -6.67
C ASP A 151 17.60 21.25 -6.61
N PHE A 152 17.87 20.37 -7.58
CA PHE A 152 19.15 19.67 -7.67
C PHE A 152 20.34 20.60 -7.87
N ASN A 153 20.12 21.79 -8.39
CA ASN A 153 21.13 22.83 -8.48
C ASN A 153 21.72 23.19 -7.10
N ASP A 154 21.00 23.01 -6.01
CA ASP A 154 21.49 23.27 -4.66
C ASP A 154 22.60 22.31 -4.22
N LEU A 155 22.75 21.16 -4.89
CA LEU A 155 23.87 20.23 -4.65
C LEU A 155 25.23 20.94 -4.81
N ARG A 156 25.36 21.89 -5.69
CA ARG A 156 26.61 22.65 -5.88
C ARG A 156 27.08 23.39 -4.62
N ASN A 157 26.19 23.63 -3.67
CA ASN A 157 26.49 24.28 -2.39
C ASN A 157 26.86 23.26 -1.30
N ALA A 158 26.69 21.96 -1.55
CA ALA A 158 26.99 20.92 -0.58
C ALA A 158 28.49 20.73 -0.40
N LYS A 159 28.91 20.46 0.84
CA LYS A 159 30.27 20.06 1.19
C LYS A 159 30.42 18.55 1.31
N LEU A 160 29.34 17.87 1.56
CA LEU A 160 29.23 16.42 1.66
C LEU A 160 27.94 15.98 1.01
N ILE A 161 28.00 14.99 0.12
CA ILE A 161 26.85 14.35 -0.50
C ILE A 161 26.89 12.87 -0.14
N VAL A 162 25.82 12.36 0.42
CA VAL A 162 25.66 10.94 0.72
C VAL A 162 24.61 10.37 -0.24
N MET A 163 25.03 9.46 -1.11
CA MET A 163 24.16 8.71 -2.01
C MET A 163 23.86 7.36 -1.40
N ASN A 164 22.60 7.15 -1.01
CA ASN A 164 22.18 5.89 -0.43
C ASN A 164 21.20 5.19 -1.38
N GLY A 165 21.63 4.08 -1.99
CA GLY A 165 20.82 3.27 -2.92
C GLY A 165 20.39 4.04 -4.19
N LYS A 166 21.15 5.05 -4.61
CA LYS A 166 20.81 5.90 -5.76
C LYS A 166 21.90 5.87 -6.82
N ASN A 167 21.55 5.46 -8.03
CA ASN A 167 22.39 5.64 -9.21
C ASN A 167 22.01 6.95 -9.92
N LEU A 168 22.78 7.99 -9.69
CA LEU A 168 22.50 9.32 -10.25
C LEU A 168 22.78 9.42 -11.72
N VAL A 169 23.85 8.78 -12.18
CA VAL A 169 24.29 8.88 -13.57
C VAL A 169 23.24 8.31 -14.52
N GLU A 170 22.60 7.19 -14.15
CA GLU A 170 21.59 6.56 -15.02
C GLU A 170 20.17 7.07 -14.76
N ASN A 171 19.84 7.38 -13.51
CA ASN A 171 18.45 7.73 -13.15
C ASN A 171 18.15 9.23 -13.13
N LYS A 172 19.19 10.07 -13.16
CA LYS A 172 19.08 11.54 -13.13
C LYS A 172 20.13 12.18 -14.04
N MET A 173 20.26 11.71 -15.26
CA MET A 173 21.27 12.17 -16.21
C MET A 173 21.26 13.70 -16.41
N ALA A 174 20.08 14.30 -16.46
CA ALA A 174 19.93 15.75 -16.60
C ALA A 174 20.55 16.54 -15.42
N ASP A 175 20.58 15.94 -14.24
CA ASP A 175 21.04 16.59 -13.01
C ASP A 175 22.47 16.15 -12.61
N ALA A 176 23.06 15.20 -13.34
CA ALA A 176 24.37 14.63 -13.00
C ALA A 176 25.51 15.65 -13.03
N HIS A 177 25.41 16.68 -13.86
CA HIS A 177 26.44 17.74 -13.95
C HIS A 177 26.60 18.53 -12.63
N TRP A 178 25.52 18.68 -11.82
CA TRP A 178 25.62 19.31 -10.51
C TRP A 178 26.53 18.57 -9.54
N PHE A 179 26.62 17.24 -9.69
CA PHE A 179 27.56 16.42 -8.94
C PHE A 179 29.00 16.68 -9.33
N VAL A 180 29.25 16.77 -10.63
CA VAL A 180 30.59 17.07 -11.14
C VAL A 180 31.03 18.44 -10.64
N GLU A 181 30.18 19.43 -10.75
CA GLU A 181 30.47 20.78 -10.24
C GLU A 181 30.72 20.82 -8.74
N CYS A 182 30.00 20.00 -7.97
CA CYS A 182 30.19 19.91 -6.53
C CYS A 182 31.55 19.26 -6.20
N MET A 183 31.93 18.21 -6.91
CA MET A 183 33.23 17.53 -6.76
C MET A 183 34.38 18.47 -7.12
N GLU A 184 34.29 19.21 -8.21
CA GLU A 184 35.29 20.21 -8.64
C GLU A 184 35.52 21.29 -7.59
N ARG A 185 34.51 21.59 -6.79
CA ARG A 185 34.57 22.53 -5.65
C ARG A 185 35.11 21.90 -4.36
N GLY A 186 35.46 20.60 -4.39
CA GLY A 186 36.03 19.88 -3.26
C GLY A 186 35.02 19.24 -2.31
N ALA A 187 33.78 19.09 -2.72
CA ALA A 187 32.80 18.33 -1.94
C ALA A 187 33.18 16.85 -1.87
N LYS A 188 32.90 16.24 -0.74
CA LYS A 188 33.07 14.79 -0.55
C LYS A 188 31.80 14.06 -0.94
N ILE A 189 31.96 12.95 -1.64
CA ILE A 189 30.85 12.07 -2.01
C ILE A 189 31.03 10.71 -1.32
N VAL A 190 30.00 10.28 -0.62
CA VAL A 190 29.91 8.94 -0.02
C VAL A 190 28.82 8.18 -0.76
N VAL A 191 29.14 7.01 -1.28
CA VAL A 191 28.20 6.13 -1.96
C VAL A 191 27.94 4.92 -1.07
N ILE A 192 26.68 4.66 -0.79
CA ILE A 192 26.19 3.47 -0.10
C ILE A 192 25.34 2.72 -1.11
N ALA A 193 25.87 1.65 -1.68
CA ALA A 193 25.21 0.85 -2.70
C ALA A 193 25.47 -0.64 -2.42
N PRO A 194 24.60 -1.55 -2.96
CA PRO A 194 24.78 -3.00 -2.82
C PRO A 194 26.02 -3.53 -3.56
N GLU A 195 26.50 -2.79 -4.55
CA GLU A 195 27.66 -3.13 -5.42
C GLU A 195 28.69 -2.01 -5.40
#